data_0d816c84f3786c605c7b3b7c9910c470
#
_entry.id   0d816c84f3786c605c7b3b7c9910c470
#
_cell.length_a   1.000
_cell.length_b   1.000
_cell.length_c   1.000
_cell.angle_alpha   90.00
_cell.angle_beta   90.00
_cell.angle_gamma   90.00
#
_symmetry.space_group_name_H-M   'P 1'
#
loop_
_entity.id
_entity.type
_entity.pdbx_description
1 polymer ?
#
loop_
_entity_poly.entity_id
_entity_poly.type
_entity_poly.pdbx_seq_one_letter_code
_entity_poly.pdbx_strand_id
1 'polypeptide(L)'
;SRKSMNKKLVPLVISFIFGFRMLGLFMIIPVLALQDDSYSNFNSFSLGIALGAYGFTQGILQIPFGIMSDKFGRKRLIYLGLVLFTIGSIVAATAVSMEQLILGRAIQGSGAISGTLLALLADTTGERIRSSAMALVGMFIGIAFLLGMTLGPLITEFYGMNRIFELTASLGIISILLVGAFIDEPKSITKNLELDIELTSIKSLFFDTKLSHLYLSIFMLHLSLMSFFLILPVMLTEDLEHSQQMLPIIF
;
A
#
# COMPACT_ATOMS: atom_id res chain seq x y z
N SER A 1 -21.28 17.38 19.42
CA SER A 1 -21.27 16.04 20.02
C SER A 1 -20.11 15.22 19.44
N ARG A 2 -19.55 14.31 20.22
CA ARG A 2 -18.40 13.44 19.85
C ARG A 2 -18.60 12.75 18.48
N LYS A 3 -19.83 12.35 18.17
CA LYS A 3 -20.22 11.71 16.89
C LYS A 3 -20.13 12.64 15.67
N SER A 4 -20.39 13.93 15.82
CA SER A 4 -20.30 14.88 14.72
C SER A 4 -18.84 15.30 14.44
N MET A 5 -18.03 15.32 15.48
CA MET A 5 -16.59 15.61 15.39
C MET A 5 -15.85 14.45 14.71
N ASN A 6 -16.19 13.19 15.04
CA ASN A 6 -15.61 12.02 14.39
C ASN A 6 -15.85 12.02 12.88
N LYS A 7 -17.06 12.36 12.40
CA LYS A 7 -17.35 12.38 10.96
C LYS A 7 -16.48 13.36 10.17
N LYS A 8 -16.10 14.52 10.76
CA LYS A 8 -15.22 15.49 10.10
C LYS A 8 -13.76 15.03 10.01
N LEU A 9 -13.34 14.15 10.91
CA LEU A 9 -11.97 13.62 10.97
C LEU A 9 -11.76 12.37 10.10
N VAL A 10 -12.83 11.67 9.70
CA VAL A 10 -12.73 10.44 8.90
C VAL A 10 -11.88 10.61 7.63
N PRO A 11 -12.06 11.66 6.80
CA PRO A 11 -11.22 11.84 5.62
C PRO A 11 -9.74 11.99 5.96
N LEU A 12 -9.41 12.69 7.02
CA LEU A 12 -8.04 12.88 7.49
C LEU A 12 -7.44 11.56 7.99
N VAL A 13 -8.18 10.79 8.78
CA VAL A 13 -7.74 9.48 9.31
C VAL A 13 -7.49 8.50 8.16
N ILE A 14 -8.39 8.44 7.18
CA ILE A 14 -8.21 7.59 5.98
C ILE A 14 -6.96 8.01 5.21
N SER A 15 -6.73 9.32 5.06
CA SER A 15 -5.53 9.86 4.39
C SER A 15 -4.24 9.49 5.11
N PHE A 16 -4.22 9.53 6.46
CA PHE A 16 -3.08 9.04 7.24
C PHE A 16 -2.83 7.55 7.02
N ILE A 17 -3.88 6.72 7.04
CA ILE A 17 -3.74 5.27 6.81
C ILE A 17 -3.16 5.00 5.41
N PHE A 18 -3.63 5.70 4.39
CA PHE A 18 -3.04 5.64 3.04
C PHE A 18 -1.58 6.07 3.04
N GLY A 19 -1.28 7.23 3.63
CA GLY A 19 0.08 7.77 3.73
C GLY A 19 1.04 6.80 4.43
N PHE A 20 0.64 6.23 5.55
CA PHE A 20 1.46 5.27 6.31
C PHE A 20 1.76 3.99 5.53
N ARG A 21 0.76 3.45 4.84
CA ARG A 21 0.95 2.27 3.99
C ARG A 21 1.86 2.57 2.81
N MET A 22 1.65 3.70 2.13
CA MET A 22 2.48 4.11 1.00
C MET A 22 3.89 4.48 1.42
N LEU A 23 4.07 5.09 2.59
CA LEU A 23 5.40 5.39 3.14
C LEU A 23 6.22 4.09 3.30
N GLY A 24 5.63 3.05 3.90
CA GLY A 24 6.28 1.74 4.04
C GLY A 24 6.66 1.13 2.69
N LEU A 25 5.82 1.28 1.68
CA LEU A 25 6.09 0.79 0.33
C LEU A 25 7.23 1.58 -0.34
N PHE A 26 7.16 2.91 -0.30
CA PHE A 26 8.11 3.77 -1.00
C PHE A 26 9.51 3.79 -0.36
N MET A 27 9.64 3.57 0.95
CA MET A 27 10.94 3.46 1.61
C MET A 27 11.77 2.27 1.11
N ILE A 28 11.12 1.18 0.70
CA ILE A 28 11.80 -0.06 0.31
C ILE A 28 12.32 0.00 -1.12
N ILE A 29 11.62 0.69 -2.03
CA ILE A 29 11.91 0.70 -3.47
C ILE A 29 13.35 1.11 -3.77
N PRO A 30 13.89 2.24 -3.25
CA PRO A 30 15.22 2.70 -3.61
C PRO A 30 16.36 1.89 -2.99
N VAL A 31 16.07 1.09 -1.96
CA VAL A 31 17.13 0.45 -1.17
C VAL A 31 17.23 -1.05 -1.35
N LEU A 32 16.13 -1.74 -1.65
CA LEU A 32 16.11 -3.20 -1.72
C LEU A 32 17.06 -3.74 -2.82
N ALA A 33 17.16 -3.03 -3.93
CA ALA A 33 18.04 -3.39 -5.04
C ALA A 33 19.54 -3.34 -4.69
N LEU A 34 19.91 -2.62 -3.63
CA LEU A 34 21.28 -2.41 -3.18
C LEU A 34 21.68 -3.30 -2.00
N GLN A 35 20.83 -4.25 -1.60
CA GLN A 35 21.02 -5.09 -0.39
C GLN A 35 21.36 -6.55 -0.73
N ASP A 36 22.31 -6.76 -1.67
CA ASP A 36 22.73 -8.08 -2.12
C ASP A 36 23.32 -8.96 -1.02
N ASP A 37 24.09 -8.38 -0.10
CA ASP A 37 24.74 -9.09 1.01
C ASP A 37 23.87 -9.28 2.26
N SER A 38 22.69 -8.66 2.31
CA SER A 38 21.85 -8.65 3.52
C SER A 38 20.98 -9.88 3.70
N TYR A 39 20.69 -10.59 2.62
CA TYR A 39 19.78 -11.72 2.62
C TYR A 39 20.41 -12.94 1.96
N SER A 40 20.30 -14.12 2.57
CA SER A 40 20.69 -15.37 1.91
C SER A 40 19.81 -15.60 0.67
N ASN A 41 20.38 -16.25 -0.34
CA ASN A 41 19.73 -16.52 -1.64
C ASN A 41 19.32 -15.28 -2.43
N PHE A 42 20.02 -14.15 -2.21
CA PHE A 42 19.81 -12.93 -3.00
C PHE A 42 20.24 -13.18 -4.47
N ASN A 43 19.38 -12.81 -5.38
CA ASN A 43 19.65 -12.72 -6.83
C ASN A 43 18.60 -11.80 -7.48
N SER A 44 18.86 -11.34 -8.70
CA SER A 44 17.98 -10.41 -9.40
C SER A 44 16.55 -10.93 -9.60
N PHE A 45 16.36 -12.24 -9.72
CA PHE A 45 15.03 -12.86 -9.84
C PHE A 45 14.28 -12.81 -8.51
N SER A 46 14.92 -13.21 -7.40
CA SER A 46 14.33 -13.15 -6.06
C SER A 46 14.02 -11.71 -5.64
N LEU A 47 14.87 -10.75 -6.02
CA LEU A 47 14.64 -9.32 -5.85
C LEU A 47 13.35 -8.87 -6.55
N GLY A 48 13.19 -9.22 -7.82
CA GLY A 48 11.99 -8.91 -8.60
C GLY A 48 10.73 -9.49 -7.97
N ILE A 49 10.79 -10.74 -7.47
CA ILE A 49 9.68 -11.39 -6.75
C ILE A 49 9.39 -10.66 -5.44
N ALA A 50 10.40 -10.29 -4.65
CA ALA A 50 10.19 -9.59 -3.37
C ALA A 50 9.51 -8.23 -3.56
N LEU A 51 9.89 -7.46 -4.58
CA LEU A 51 9.23 -6.20 -4.93
C LEU A 51 7.81 -6.44 -5.47
N GLY A 52 7.64 -7.42 -6.36
CA GLY A 52 6.37 -7.73 -7.01
C GLY A 52 5.35 -8.40 -6.09
N ALA A 53 5.78 -9.19 -5.10
CA ALA A 53 4.91 -10.00 -4.25
C ALA A 53 3.84 -9.16 -3.52
N TYR A 54 4.21 -8.00 -3.00
CA TYR A 54 3.28 -7.06 -2.38
C TYR A 54 2.19 -6.61 -3.36
N GLY A 55 2.60 -6.10 -4.53
CA GLY A 55 1.65 -5.61 -5.54
C GLY A 55 0.78 -6.70 -6.12
N PHE A 56 1.34 -7.89 -6.32
CA PHE A 56 0.62 -9.04 -6.87
C PHE A 56 -0.49 -9.53 -5.93
N THR A 57 -0.16 -9.76 -4.66
CA THR A 57 -1.17 -10.18 -3.67
C THR A 57 -2.21 -9.10 -3.43
N GLN A 58 -1.80 -7.83 -3.36
CA GLN A 58 -2.74 -6.71 -3.26
C GLN A 58 -3.67 -6.63 -4.48
N GLY A 59 -3.16 -6.77 -5.69
CA GLY A 59 -3.94 -6.72 -6.92
C GLY A 59 -5.00 -7.82 -6.97
N ILE A 60 -4.63 -9.06 -6.66
CA ILE A 60 -5.56 -10.20 -6.66
C ILE A 60 -6.62 -10.05 -5.56
N LEU A 61 -6.21 -9.66 -4.35
CA LEU A 61 -7.11 -9.64 -3.19
C LEU A 61 -7.94 -8.36 -3.09
N GLN A 62 -7.64 -7.32 -3.87
CA GLN A 62 -8.37 -6.06 -3.84
C GLN A 62 -9.87 -6.24 -4.16
N ILE A 63 -10.20 -7.06 -5.14
CA ILE A 63 -11.59 -7.35 -5.54
C ILE A 63 -12.31 -8.16 -4.46
N PRO A 64 -11.79 -9.31 -3.98
CA PRO A 64 -12.37 -10.04 -2.86
C PRO A 64 -12.58 -9.18 -1.61
N PHE A 65 -11.59 -8.38 -1.22
CA PHE A 65 -11.72 -7.47 -0.07
C PHE A 65 -12.82 -6.43 -0.27
N GLY A 66 -12.95 -5.87 -1.47
CA GLY A 66 -14.03 -4.95 -1.82
C GLY A 66 -15.41 -5.59 -1.59
N ILE A 67 -15.64 -6.74 -2.22
CA ILE A 67 -16.91 -7.50 -2.12
C ILE A 67 -17.19 -7.88 -0.66
N MET A 68 -16.21 -8.44 0.04
CA MET A 68 -16.36 -8.81 1.44
C MET A 68 -16.66 -7.60 2.33
N SER A 69 -16.09 -6.43 2.02
CA SER A 69 -16.34 -5.21 2.78
C SER A 69 -17.77 -4.69 2.63
N ASP A 70 -18.39 -4.89 1.47
CA ASP A 70 -19.80 -4.58 1.26
C ASP A 70 -20.72 -5.53 2.06
N LYS A 71 -20.31 -6.80 2.21
CA LYS A 71 -21.09 -7.84 2.87
C LYS A 71 -20.91 -7.86 4.40
N PHE A 72 -19.67 -7.76 4.87
CA PHE A 72 -19.33 -7.95 6.29
C PHE A 72 -19.07 -6.64 7.04
N GLY A 73 -19.03 -5.51 6.33
CA GLY A 73 -18.77 -4.18 6.87
C GLY A 73 -17.37 -3.65 6.56
N ARG A 74 -17.31 -2.35 6.24
CA ARG A 74 -16.07 -1.67 5.86
C ARG A 74 -15.01 -1.74 6.96
N LYS A 75 -15.39 -1.39 8.18
CA LYS A 75 -14.48 -1.31 9.32
C LYS A 75 -13.82 -2.64 9.63
N ARG A 76 -14.58 -3.75 9.59
CA ARG A 76 -14.07 -5.10 9.88
C ARG A 76 -13.00 -5.52 8.88
N LEU A 77 -13.25 -5.28 7.60
CA LEU A 77 -12.29 -5.62 6.54
C LEU A 77 -11.04 -4.73 6.59
N ILE A 78 -11.19 -3.46 6.95
CA ILE A 78 -10.05 -2.56 7.17
C ILE A 78 -9.17 -3.08 8.32
N TYR A 79 -9.77 -3.52 9.44
CA TYR A 79 -9.01 -4.14 10.52
C TYR A 79 -8.27 -5.39 10.07
N LEU A 80 -8.96 -6.32 9.39
CA LEU A 80 -8.34 -7.54 8.88
C LEU A 80 -7.13 -7.21 7.99
N GLY A 81 -7.31 -6.29 7.05
CA GLY A 81 -6.24 -5.90 6.14
C GLY A 81 -5.07 -5.21 6.83
N LEU A 82 -5.32 -4.34 7.84
CA LEU A 82 -4.26 -3.71 8.62
C LEU A 82 -3.51 -4.72 9.51
N VAL A 83 -4.21 -5.72 10.05
CA VAL A 83 -3.56 -6.81 10.80
C VAL A 83 -2.65 -7.64 9.87
N LEU A 84 -3.12 -8.02 8.68
CA LEU A 84 -2.31 -8.71 7.68
C LEU A 84 -1.10 -7.87 7.26
N PHE A 85 -1.30 -6.59 7.01
CA PHE A 85 -0.22 -5.65 6.68
C PHE A 85 0.83 -5.57 7.79
N THR A 86 0.40 -5.50 9.05
CA THR A 86 1.28 -5.44 10.22
C THR A 86 2.05 -6.75 10.41
N ILE A 87 1.36 -7.90 10.32
CA ILE A 87 2.01 -9.23 10.41
C ILE A 87 3.03 -9.40 9.30
N GLY A 88 2.69 -9.07 8.05
CA GLY A 88 3.61 -9.14 6.93
C GLY A 88 4.84 -8.24 7.11
N SER A 89 4.64 -7.05 7.70
CA SER A 89 5.74 -6.14 8.04
C SER A 89 6.66 -6.73 9.12
N ILE A 90 6.11 -7.39 10.15
CA ILE A 90 6.90 -8.07 11.20
C ILE A 90 7.68 -9.24 10.60
N VAL A 91 7.05 -10.06 9.76
CA VAL A 91 7.74 -11.18 9.08
C VAL A 91 8.89 -10.66 8.21
N ALA A 92 8.68 -9.58 7.45
CA ALA A 92 9.72 -8.96 6.66
C ALA A 92 10.84 -8.33 7.52
N ALA A 93 10.51 -7.75 8.68
CA ALA A 93 11.49 -7.17 9.61
C ALA A 93 12.43 -8.23 10.22
N THR A 94 11.97 -9.46 10.37
CA THR A 94 12.75 -10.58 10.91
C THR A 94 13.37 -11.47 9.83
N ALA A 95 13.20 -11.11 8.55
CA ALA A 95 13.70 -11.91 7.45
C ALA A 95 15.24 -11.96 7.42
N VAL A 96 15.79 -13.15 7.23
CA VAL A 96 17.23 -13.41 7.04
C VAL A 96 17.50 -14.02 5.65
N SER A 97 16.45 -14.38 4.93
CA SER A 97 16.54 -14.90 3.55
C SER A 97 15.53 -14.20 2.63
N MET A 98 15.80 -14.28 1.33
CA MET A 98 14.90 -13.72 0.33
C MET A 98 13.51 -14.37 0.36
N GLU A 99 13.42 -15.67 0.64
CA GLU A 99 12.16 -16.39 0.73
C GLU A 99 11.29 -15.86 1.89
N GLN A 100 11.91 -15.59 3.04
CA GLN A 100 11.20 -15.00 4.19
C GLN A 100 10.74 -13.58 3.88
N LEU A 101 11.58 -12.80 3.21
CA LEU A 101 11.23 -11.44 2.78
C LEU A 101 10.06 -11.48 1.80
N ILE A 102 10.10 -12.36 0.78
CA ILE A 102 9.01 -12.55 -0.19
C ILE A 102 7.72 -12.92 0.52
N LEU A 103 7.77 -13.86 1.48
CA LEU A 103 6.61 -14.24 2.28
C LEU A 103 6.03 -13.05 3.06
N GLY A 104 6.88 -12.31 3.75
CA GLY A 104 6.49 -11.10 4.48
C GLY A 104 5.82 -10.07 3.55
N ARG A 105 6.38 -9.84 2.38
CA ARG A 105 5.85 -8.95 1.35
C ARG A 105 4.50 -9.42 0.80
N ALA A 106 4.35 -10.73 0.56
CA ALA A 106 3.09 -11.31 0.12
C ALA A 106 1.98 -11.17 1.16
N ILE A 107 2.28 -11.45 2.44
CA ILE A 107 1.33 -11.26 3.56
C ILE A 107 0.99 -9.77 3.70
N GLN A 108 1.97 -8.88 3.63
CA GLN A 108 1.79 -7.43 3.71
C GLN A 108 0.83 -6.92 2.62
N GLY A 109 1.02 -7.37 1.36
CA GLY A 109 0.14 -7.05 0.23
C GLY A 109 -1.25 -7.67 0.35
N SER A 110 -1.39 -8.79 1.06
CA SER A 110 -2.69 -9.44 1.30
C SER A 110 -3.66 -8.56 2.09
N GLY A 111 -3.16 -7.55 2.81
CA GLY A 111 -3.97 -6.50 3.41
C GLY A 111 -4.53 -5.50 2.40
N ALA A 112 -5.21 -5.97 1.36
CA ALA A 112 -5.66 -5.21 0.18
C ALA A 112 -6.87 -4.30 0.45
N ILE A 113 -6.72 -3.32 1.34
CA ILE A 113 -7.81 -2.45 1.82
C ILE A 113 -7.95 -1.11 1.10
N SER A 114 -7.11 -0.82 0.09
CA SER A 114 -7.14 0.49 -0.58
C SER A 114 -8.52 0.82 -1.15
N GLY A 115 -9.15 -0.12 -1.86
CA GLY A 115 -10.51 0.04 -2.37
C GLY A 115 -11.55 0.19 -1.24
N THR A 116 -11.43 -0.59 -0.17
CA THR A 116 -12.32 -0.51 1.00
C THR A 116 -12.21 0.84 1.72
N LEU A 117 -11.01 1.40 1.84
CA LEU A 117 -10.79 2.73 2.43
C LEU A 117 -11.41 3.83 1.57
N LEU A 118 -11.24 3.77 0.24
CA LEU A 118 -11.86 4.73 -0.67
C LEU A 118 -13.38 4.62 -0.68
N ALA A 119 -13.91 3.40 -0.61
CA ALA A 119 -15.35 3.17 -0.48
C ALA A 119 -15.87 3.75 0.86
N LEU A 120 -15.18 3.51 1.98
CA LEU A 120 -15.54 4.11 3.26
C LEU A 120 -15.50 5.65 3.20
N LEU A 121 -14.50 6.21 2.54
CA LEU A 121 -14.40 7.66 2.34
C LEU A 121 -15.63 8.18 1.57
N ALA A 122 -16.01 7.50 0.48
CA ALA A 122 -17.17 7.85 -0.32
C ALA A 122 -18.48 7.73 0.47
N ASP A 123 -18.62 6.68 1.29
CA ASP A 123 -19.83 6.41 2.12
C ASP A 123 -19.98 7.44 3.27
N THR A 124 -18.89 8.03 3.72
CA THR A 124 -18.87 8.96 4.87
C THR A 124 -18.81 10.42 4.48
N THR A 125 -18.51 10.73 3.22
CA THR A 125 -18.44 12.09 2.69
C THR A 125 -19.60 12.37 1.72
N GLY A 126 -20.25 13.54 1.87
CA GLY A 126 -21.27 13.98 0.91
C GLY A 126 -20.64 14.28 -0.47
N GLU A 127 -21.44 14.22 -1.53
CA GLU A 127 -20.99 14.44 -2.92
C GLU A 127 -20.17 15.72 -3.10
N ARG A 128 -20.60 16.79 -2.43
CA ARG A 128 -19.98 18.13 -2.53
C ARG A 128 -18.52 18.16 -2.09
N ILE A 129 -18.13 17.37 -1.09
CA ILE A 129 -16.78 17.37 -0.52
C ILE A 129 -15.97 16.13 -0.86
N ARG A 130 -16.57 15.14 -1.56
CA ARG A 130 -15.94 13.88 -1.92
C ARG A 130 -14.66 14.09 -2.74
N SER A 131 -14.71 14.98 -3.74
CA SER A 131 -13.54 15.30 -4.57
C SER A 131 -12.38 15.86 -3.72
N SER A 132 -12.68 16.78 -2.80
CA SER A 132 -11.65 17.34 -1.89
C SER A 132 -11.10 16.29 -0.92
N ALA A 133 -11.93 15.37 -0.45
CA ALA A 133 -11.49 14.26 0.40
C ALA A 133 -10.59 13.28 -0.35
N MET A 134 -10.88 12.97 -1.63
CA MET A 134 -10.02 12.16 -2.48
C MET A 134 -8.69 12.87 -2.80
N ALA A 135 -8.73 14.19 -3.03
CA ALA A 135 -7.53 15.00 -3.21
C ALA A 135 -6.62 14.99 -1.97
N LEU A 136 -7.21 15.00 -0.76
CA LEU A 136 -6.47 14.88 0.49
C LEU A 136 -5.72 13.54 0.57
N VAL A 137 -6.36 12.43 0.20
CA VAL A 137 -5.70 11.11 0.12
C VAL A 137 -4.52 11.17 -0.85
N GLY A 138 -4.72 11.74 -2.05
CA GLY A 138 -3.67 11.89 -3.05
C GLY A 138 -2.48 12.71 -2.53
N MET A 139 -2.75 13.79 -1.79
CA MET A 139 -1.71 14.62 -1.16
C MET A 139 -0.88 13.81 -0.14
N PHE A 140 -1.53 13.02 0.70
CA PHE A 140 -0.82 12.16 1.67
C PHE A 140 0.01 11.07 0.99
N ILE A 141 -0.46 10.51 -0.13
CA ILE A 141 0.32 9.56 -0.94
C ILE A 141 1.56 10.28 -1.53
N GLY A 142 1.41 11.49 -2.04
CA GLY A 142 2.53 12.29 -2.57
C GLY A 142 3.57 12.64 -1.50
N ILE A 143 3.13 13.05 -0.30
CA ILE A 143 4.02 13.29 0.84
C ILE A 143 4.73 12.00 1.25
N ALA A 144 4.02 10.88 1.31
CA ALA A 144 4.59 9.58 1.63
C ALA A 144 5.64 9.14 0.60
N PHE A 145 5.45 9.46 -0.68
CA PHE A 145 6.44 9.23 -1.73
C PHE A 145 7.72 10.01 -1.47
N LEU A 146 7.63 11.33 -1.28
CA LEU A 146 8.79 12.18 -1.01
C LEU A 146 9.54 11.74 0.24
N LEU A 147 8.82 11.51 1.33
CA LEU A 147 9.42 11.03 2.58
C LEU A 147 10.02 9.63 2.44
N GLY A 148 9.35 8.73 1.73
CA GLY A 148 9.81 7.35 1.54
C GLY A 148 11.11 7.28 0.75
N MET A 149 11.20 8.01 -0.36
CA MET A 149 12.39 8.07 -1.21
C MET A 149 13.60 8.68 -0.46
N THR A 150 13.36 9.58 0.50
CA THR A 150 14.40 10.20 1.31
C THR A 150 14.76 9.37 2.54
N LEU A 151 13.75 8.93 3.31
CA LEU A 151 13.98 8.21 4.57
C LEU A 151 14.44 6.76 4.35
N GLY A 152 14.04 6.12 3.25
CA GLY A 152 14.44 4.75 2.95
C GLY A 152 15.96 4.56 2.96
N PRO A 153 16.71 5.26 2.09
CA PRO A 153 18.17 5.21 2.07
C PRO A 153 18.81 5.61 3.41
N LEU A 154 18.33 6.69 4.05
CA LEU A 154 18.88 7.17 5.33
C LEU A 154 18.71 6.13 6.45
N ILE A 155 17.52 5.56 6.59
CA ILE A 155 17.27 4.54 7.63
C ILE A 155 18.12 3.29 7.36
N THR A 156 18.20 2.87 6.10
CA THR A 156 18.97 1.69 5.71
C THR A 156 20.45 1.85 6.01
N GLU A 157 21.00 3.02 5.72
CA GLU A 157 22.42 3.33 5.94
C GLU A 157 22.78 3.32 7.43
N PHE A 158 21.99 4.00 8.27
CA PHE A 158 22.33 4.17 9.69
C PHE A 158 21.86 3.00 10.57
N TYR A 159 20.79 2.31 10.21
CA TYR A 159 20.11 1.36 11.09
C TYR A 159 19.83 0.01 10.44
N GLY A 160 20.06 -0.12 9.13
CA GLY A 160 19.77 -1.33 8.37
C GLY A 160 18.32 -1.40 7.86
N MET A 161 18.13 -2.21 6.82
CA MET A 161 16.86 -2.32 6.10
C MET A 161 15.71 -2.87 6.96
N ASN A 162 16.00 -3.76 7.91
CA ASN A 162 14.99 -4.35 8.79
C ASN A 162 14.20 -3.29 9.57
N ARG A 163 14.83 -2.15 9.89
CA ARG A 163 14.19 -1.02 10.57
C ARG A 163 13.09 -0.35 9.77
N ILE A 164 13.17 -0.40 8.43
CA ILE A 164 12.08 0.08 7.57
C ILE A 164 10.82 -0.76 7.82
N PHE A 165 10.97 -2.08 7.89
CA PHE A 165 9.84 -2.98 8.14
C PHE A 165 9.31 -2.88 9.58
N GLU A 166 10.18 -2.66 10.57
CA GLU A 166 9.77 -2.39 11.96
C GLU A 166 8.96 -1.09 12.05
N LEU A 167 9.42 -0.02 11.38
CA LEU A 167 8.68 1.24 11.29
C LEU A 167 7.34 1.03 10.59
N THR A 168 7.32 0.30 9.48
CA THR A 168 6.09 -0.02 8.75
C THR A 168 5.10 -0.82 9.61
N ALA A 169 5.58 -1.78 10.40
CA ALA A 169 4.74 -2.51 11.37
C ALA A 169 4.16 -1.57 12.44
N SER A 170 4.97 -0.65 12.96
CA SER A 170 4.52 0.35 13.94
C SER A 170 3.45 1.27 13.37
N LEU A 171 3.62 1.73 12.11
CA LEU A 171 2.62 2.52 11.40
C LEU A 171 1.32 1.72 11.15
N GLY A 172 1.43 0.42 10.91
CA GLY A 172 0.28 -0.50 10.83
C GLY A 172 -0.50 -0.56 12.14
N ILE A 173 0.19 -0.69 13.27
CA ILE A 173 -0.42 -0.67 14.61
C ILE A 173 -1.11 0.68 14.88
N ILE A 174 -0.42 1.79 14.58
CA ILE A 174 -1.01 3.13 14.72
C ILE A 174 -2.27 3.26 13.86
N SER A 175 -2.26 2.73 12.64
CA SER A 175 -3.43 2.72 11.75
C SER A 175 -4.61 1.94 12.36
N ILE A 176 -4.34 0.78 12.98
CA ILE A 176 -5.37 -0.02 13.69
C ILE A 176 -5.99 0.81 14.83
N LEU A 177 -5.17 1.50 15.61
CA LEU A 177 -5.64 2.35 16.71
C LEU A 177 -6.47 3.54 16.19
N LEU A 178 -6.05 4.18 15.10
CA LEU A 178 -6.79 5.28 14.46
C LEU A 178 -8.16 4.81 13.96
N VAL A 179 -8.25 3.64 13.34
CA VAL A 179 -9.53 3.03 12.92
C VAL A 179 -10.43 2.80 14.13
N GLY A 180 -9.87 2.27 15.23
CA GLY A 180 -10.62 2.04 16.48
C GLY A 180 -11.20 3.31 17.08
N ALA A 181 -10.38 4.36 17.14
CA ALA A 181 -10.72 5.60 17.81
C ALA A 181 -11.68 6.51 17.01
N PHE A 182 -11.55 6.55 15.69
CA PHE A 182 -12.18 7.60 14.87
C PHE A 182 -13.14 7.08 13.79
N ILE A 183 -13.10 5.80 13.42
CA ILE A 183 -13.96 5.24 12.39
C ILE A 183 -15.09 4.45 13.04
N ASP A 184 -16.33 4.91 12.83
CA ASP A 184 -17.54 4.16 13.18
C ASP A 184 -18.00 3.34 11.95
N GLU A 185 -18.62 2.18 12.20
CA GLU A 185 -19.27 1.43 11.12
C GLU A 185 -20.41 2.25 10.53
N PRO A 186 -20.45 2.50 9.22
CA PRO A 186 -21.56 3.21 8.60
C PRO A 186 -22.88 2.47 8.86
N LYS A 187 -23.89 3.19 9.37
CA LYS A 187 -25.21 2.59 9.67
C LYS A 187 -26.00 2.16 8.44
N SER A 188 -25.63 2.64 7.28
CA SER A 188 -26.21 2.28 5.99
C SER A 188 -25.34 1.27 5.25
N ILE A 189 -25.08 0.12 5.87
CA ILE A 189 -25.07 -1.08 5.05
C ILE A 189 -26.56 -1.30 4.78
N THR A 190 -27.07 -0.59 3.79
CA THR A 190 -28.29 -1.03 3.13
C THR A 190 -27.97 -2.46 2.79
N LYS A 191 -28.62 -3.39 3.44
CA LYS A 191 -28.68 -4.78 3.07
C LYS A 191 -29.28 -4.83 1.66
N ASN A 192 -28.53 -4.43 0.67
CA ASN A 192 -28.74 -4.89 -0.69
C ASN A 192 -28.27 -6.34 -0.67
N LEU A 193 -29.11 -7.18 0.01
CA LEU A 193 -29.05 -8.63 0.00
C LEU A 193 -29.27 -9.20 -1.41
N GLU A 194 -29.37 -8.32 -2.41
CA GLU A 194 -29.55 -8.61 -3.82
C GLU A 194 -28.32 -8.25 -4.68
N LEU A 195 -27.18 -7.98 -4.07
CA LEU A 195 -25.93 -8.08 -4.81
C LEU A 195 -25.53 -9.57 -4.91
N ASP A 196 -26.34 -10.35 -5.59
CA ASP A 196 -25.84 -11.32 -6.54
C ASP A 196 -25.04 -10.49 -7.56
N ILE A 197 -23.79 -10.17 -7.19
CA ILE A 197 -22.81 -9.69 -8.17
C ILE A 197 -22.65 -10.90 -9.09
N GLU A 198 -23.47 -10.91 -10.13
CA GLU A 198 -23.36 -11.92 -11.16
C GLU A 198 -21.91 -11.88 -11.63
N LEU A 199 -21.21 -13.00 -11.53
CA LEU A 199 -19.86 -13.15 -12.07
C LEU A 199 -19.79 -12.67 -13.53
N THR A 200 -20.90 -12.69 -14.25
CA THR A 200 -21.14 -12.07 -15.55
C THR A 200 -20.89 -10.56 -15.57
N SER A 201 -21.30 -9.81 -14.52
CA SER A 201 -21.07 -8.36 -14.44
C SER A 201 -19.60 -8.03 -14.24
N ILE A 202 -18.88 -8.78 -13.41
CA ILE A 202 -17.44 -8.60 -13.22
C ILE A 202 -16.69 -8.92 -14.52
N LYS A 203 -17.08 -10.03 -15.19
CA LYS A 203 -16.48 -10.43 -16.46
C LYS A 203 -16.71 -9.38 -17.55
N SER A 204 -17.90 -8.78 -17.63
CA SER A 204 -18.19 -7.72 -18.62
C SER A 204 -17.35 -6.47 -18.39
N LEU A 205 -17.05 -6.08 -17.14
CA LEU A 205 -16.17 -4.95 -16.83
C LEU A 205 -14.72 -5.21 -17.24
N PHE A 206 -14.20 -6.44 -17.08
CA PHE A 206 -12.84 -6.78 -17.51
C PHE A 206 -12.69 -6.80 -19.04
N PHE A 207 -13.74 -7.15 -19.76
CA PHE A 207 -13.71 -7.26 -21.24
C PHE A 207 -14.31 -6.04 -21.95
N ASP A 208 -14.70 -4.98 -21.24
CA ASP A 208 -15.07 -3.71 -21.85
C ASP A 208 -13.85 -3.09 -22.55
N THR A 209 -13.93 -2.88 -23.86
CA THR A 209 -12.80 -2.41 -24.67
C THR A 209 -12.27 -1.05 -24.20
N LYS A 210 -13.15 -0.14 -23.76
CA LYS A 210 -12.73 1.20 -23.30
C LYS A 210 -12.00 1.12 -21.96
N LEU A 211 -12.51 0.28 -21.04
CA LEU A 211 -11.88 0.04 -19.75
C LEU A 211 -10.57 -0.75 -19.90
N SER A 212 -10.52 -1.71 -20.82
CA SER A 212 -9.30 -2.48 -21.10
C SER A 212 -8.13 -1.62 -21.56
N HIS A 213 -8.37 -0.64 -22.43
CA HIS A 213 -7.33 0.32 -22.82
C HIS A 213 -6.84 1.16 -21.63
N LEU A 214 -7.77 1.60 -20.77
CA LEU A 214 -7.40 2.34 -19.55
C LEU A 214 -6.57 1.48 -18.60
N TYR A 215 -6.97 0.23 -18.34
CA TYR A 215 -6.23 -0.70 -17.49
C TYR A 215 -4.84 -0.98 -18.03
N LEU A 216 -4.74 -1.21 -19.35
CA LEU A 216 -3.44 -1.43 -20.00
C LEU A 216 -2.54 -0.19 -19.89
N SER A 217 -3.08 1.00 -20.09
CA SER A 217 -2.33 2.25 -19.97
C SER A 217 -1.80 2.46 -18.55
N ILE A 218 -2.65 2.23 -17.53
CA ILE A 218 -2.25 2.32 -16.12
C ILE A 218 -1.20 1.25 -15.79
N PHE A 219 -1.38 0.02 -16.27
CA PHE A 219 -0.41 -1.06 -16.09
C PHE A 219 0.95 -0.71 -16.69
N MET A 220 0.99 -0.25 -17.94
CA MET A 220 2.23 0.13 -18.62
C MET A 220 2.93 1.31 -17.93
N LEU A 221 2.17 2.30 -17.46
CA LEU A 221 2.71 3.42 -16.70
C LEU A 221 3.40 2.93 -15.41
N HIS A 222 2.72 2.10 -14.63
CA HIS A 222 3.28 1.59 -13.38
C HIS A 222 4.44 0.62 -13.62
N LEU A 223 4.38 -0.21 -14.65
CA LEU A 223 5.47 -1.09 -15.06
C LEU A 223 6.73 -0.28 -15.37
N SER A 224 6.60 0.77 -16.20
CA SER A 224 7.72 1.64 -16.56
C SER A 224 8.27 2.38 -15.34
N LEU A 225 7.40 2.89 -14.48
CA LEU A 225 7.77 3.60 -13.27
C LEU A 225 8.53 2.68 -12.29
N MET A 226 8.03 1.48 -12.05
CA MET A 226 8.67 0.52 -11.15
C MET A 226 10.00 0.01 -11.71
N SER A 227 10.08 -0.24 -13.03
CA SER A 227 11.33 -0.62 -13.69
C SER A 227 12.38 0.49 -13.56
N PHE A 228 11.97 1.74 -13.74
CA PHE A 228 12.85 2.90 -13.57
C PHE A 228 13.40 2.99 -12.14
N PHE A 229 12.54 2.92 -11.13
CA PHE A 229 12.96 2.99 -9.72
C PHE A 229 13.80 1.79 -9.27
N LEU A 230 13.68 0.64 -9.93
CA LEU A 230 14.51 -0.53 -9.66
C LEU A 230 15.92 -0.37 -10.25
N ILE A 231 16.01 0.09 -11.49
CA ILE A 231 17.27 0.14 -12.25
C ILE A 231 18.08 1.39 -11.88
N LEU A 232 17.42 2.55 -11.70
CA LEU A 232 18.13 3.83 -11.51
C LEU A 232 19.08 3.85 -10.31
N PRO A 233 18.73 3.37 -9.11
CA PRO A 233 19.68 3.33 -7.98
C PRO A 233 20.93 2.51 -8.28
N VAL A 234 20.76 1.35 -8.94
CA VAL A 234 21.86 0.47 -9.31
C VAL A 234 22.78 1.16 -10.31
N MET A 235 22.23 1.75 -11.36
CA MET A 235 23.03 2.50 -12.35
C MET A 235 23.79 3.68 -11.73
N LEU A 236 23.14 4.41 -10.81
CA LEU A 236 23.80 5.56 -10.16
C LEU A 236 24.94 5.14 -9.24
N THR A 237 24.86 3.98 -8.61
CA THR A 237 25.94 3.48 -7.74
C THR A 237 27.06 2.82 -8.53
N GLU A 238 26.75 2.08 -9.60
CA GLU A 238 27.74 1.37 -10.42
C GLU A 238 28.46 2.32 -11.41
N ASP A 239 27.67 3.10 -12.17
CA ASP A 239 28.24 3.91 -13.27
C ASP A 239 28.83 5.26 -12.80
N LEU A 240 28.27 5.86 -11.75
CA LEU A 240 28.67 7.17 -11.26
C LEU A 240 29.45 7.11 -9.93
N GLU A 241 29.76 5.93 -9.42
CA GLU A 241 30.47 5.72 -8.14
C GLU A 241 29.80 6.48 -6.96
N HIS A 242 28.48 6.66 -7.02
CA HIS A 242 27.74 7.32 -5.96
C HIS A 242 27.48 6.38 -4.80
N SER A 243 27.71 6.87 -3.57
CA SER A 243 27.30 6.12 -2.36
C SER A 243 25.79 6.14 -2.18
N GLN A 244 25.26 5.19 -1.40
CA GLN A 244 23.83 5.15 -1.04
C GLN A 244 23.36 6.45 -0.37
N GLN A 245 24.25 7.18 0.31
CA GLN A 245 23.99 8.47 0.95
C GLN A 245 23.57 9.55 -0.04
N MET A 246 23.98 9.46 -1.29
CA MET A 246 23.66 10.44 -2.32
C MET A 246 22.28 10.22 -2.94
N LEU A 247 21.70 9.04 -2.79
CA LEU A 247 20.39 8.72 -3.38
C LEU A 247 19.25 9.67 -2.97
N PRO A 248 19.14 10.11 -1.69
CA PRO A 248 18.10 11.07 -1.30
C PRO A 248 18.21 12.44 -1.95
N ILE A 249 19.38 12.78 -2.49
CA ILE A 249 19.66 14.08 -3.14
C ILE A 249 19.32 14.00 -4.62
N ILE A 250 19.38 12.79 -5.20
CA ILE A 250 19.20 12.56 -6.64
C ILE A 250 17.71 12.37 -6.98
N PHE A 251 16.91 11.81 -6.05
CA PHE A 251 15.47 11.65 -6.15
C PHE A 251 14.70 12.79 -5.46
#